data_423d91b24acc09cf0927c0fb6ddabb6b
#
_entry.id   423d91b24acc09cf0927c0fb6ddabb6b
#
_cell.length_a   1.000
_cell.length_b   1.000
_cell.length_c   1.000
_cell.angle_alpha   90.00
_cell.angle_beta   90.00
_cell.angle_gamma   90.00
#
_symmetry.space_group_name_H-M   'P 1'
#
loop_
_entity.id
_entity.type
_entity.pdbx_description
1 polymer ?
#
loop_
_entity_poly.entity_id
_entity_poly.type
_entity_poly.pdbx_seq_one_letter_code
_entity_poly.pdbx_strand_id
1 'polypeptide(L)'
;MRPAIWLILALLPALAAPPARAAKANAQPQDSFSELFDTACMQHIGAPARLQSLMESNGLSPLPPAEAATLLQGQPGVAWMVPLASGRYAVSWADDGTCSVYAEKADAAVVQKGFARLVQAAPKPLQARSLPGRGPLSADQVAIQYGWAAPGQAKLHARFRLVTRQAPEAGVQAMASVTPGEAMREQSTPGP
;
A
#
# COMPACT_ATOMS: atom_id res chain seq x y z
N MET A 1 -6.06 -67.19 62.15
CA MET A 1 -6.38 -67.00 60.71
C MET A 1 -6.15 -65.53 60.35
N ARG A 2 -5.07 -65.22 59.63
CA ARG A 2 -4.73 -63.86 59.24
C ARG A 2 -4.91 -63.74 57.71
N PRO A 3 -5.64 -62.77 57.18
CA PRO A 3 -5.66 -62.53 55.74
C PRO A 3 -4.53 -61.62 55.31
N ALA A 4 -3.81 -62.02 54.27
CA ALA A 4 -2.74 -61.29 53.63
C ALA A 4 -3.37 -60.22 52.69
N ILE A 5 -2.94 -58.95 52.89
CA ILE A 5 -3.32 -57.83 52.03
C ILE A 5 -2.26 -57.73 50.94
N TRP A 6 -2.66 -57.93 49.69
CA TRP A 6 -1.85 -57.71 48.49
C TRP A 6 -1.91 -56.24 48.08
N LEU A 7 -0.82 -55.50 48.20
CA LEU A 7 -0.62 -54.17 47.67
C LEU A 7 -0.29 -54.27 46.17
N ILE A 8 -1.20 -53.84 45.30
CA ILE A 8 -0.97 -53.71 43.87
C ILE A 8 -0.40 -52.31 43.65
N LEU A 9 0.90 -52.25 43.35
CA LEU A 9 1.57 -50.98 42.91
C LEU A 9 1.23 -50.73 41.43
N ALA A 10 0.37 -49.74 41.14
CA ALA A 10 0.06 -49.34 39.79
C ALA A 10 1.18 -48.39 39.29
N LEU A 11 2.02 -48.87 38.36
CA LEU A 11 2.96 -48.03 37.58
C LEU A 11 2.14 -47.23 36.55
N LEU A 12 2.09 -45.90 36.72
CA LEU A 12 1.60 -44.97 35.69
C LEU A 12 2.71 -44.66 34.69
N PRO A 13 2.52 -44.89 33.38
CA PRO A 13 3.48 -44.40 32.37
C PRO A 13 3.38 -42.89 32.24
N ALA A 14 4.50 -42.19 32.46
CA ALA A 14 4.62 -40.76 32.17
C ALA A 14 4.61 -40.56 30.65
N LEU A 15 3.48 -40.02 30.13
CA LEU A 15 3.39 -39.53 28.75
C LEU A 15 4.28 -38.27 28.64
N ALA A 16 5.46 -38.43 28.08
CA ALA A 16 6.30 -37.30 27.65
C ALA A 16 5.64 -36.57 26.49
N ALA A 17 5.12 -35.37 26.75
CA ALA A 17 4.63 -34.47 25.71
C ALA A 17 5.80 -34.04 24.80
N PRO A 18 5.66 -34.11 23.46
CA PRO A 18 6.69 -33.61 22.56
C PRO A 18 6.85 -32.11 22.74
N PRO A 19 8.10 -31.55 22.64
CA PRO A 19 8.32 -30.11 22.72
C PRO A 19 7.59 -29.44 21.55
N ALA A 20 6.67 -28.53 21.85
CA ALA A 20 6.04 -27.68 20.86
C ALA A 20 7.15 -26.87 20.18
N ARG A 21 7.53 -27.26 18.96
CA ARG A 21 8.33 -26.44 18.08
C ARG A 21 7.50 -25.19 17.81
N ALA A 22 7.87 -24.08 18.46
CA ALA A 22 7.42 -22.75 18.05
C ALA A 22 7.89 -22.57 16.61
N ALA A 23 6.97 -22.74 15.68
CA ALA A 23 7.16 -22.30 14.30
C ALA A 23 7.44 -20.80 14.38
N LYS A 24 8.70 -20.40 14.17
CA LYS A 24 9.02 -19.03 13.83
C LYS A 24 8.26 -18.77 12.53
N ALA A 25 7.06 -18.21 12.66
CA ALA A 25 6.40 -17.57 11.54
C ALA A 25 7.43 -16.56 11.03
N ASN A 26 7.96 -16.79 9.84
CA ASN A 26 8.67 -15.77 9.08
C ASN A 26 7.61 -14.70 8.77
N ALA A 27 7.36 -13.81 9.73
CA ALA A 27 6.59 -12.60 9.50
C ALA A 27 7.41 -11.82 8.48
N GLN A 28 7.03 -11.94 7.21
CA GLN A 28 7.51 -11.02 6.20
C GLN A 28 7.17 -9.62 6.70
N PRO A 29 8.10 -8.65 6.59
CA PRO A 29 7.79 -7.27 6.94
C PRO A 29 6.47 -6.89 6.26
N GLN A 30 5.47 -6.53 7.06
CA GLN A 30 4.16 -6.20 6.54
C GLN A 30 4.31 -4.93 5.73
N ASP A 31 4.03 -4.99 4.44
CA ASP A 31 4.14 -3.85 3.52
C ASP A 31 2.86 -3.02 3.58
N SER A 32 2.62 -2.43 4.73
CA SER A 32 1.43 -1.59 4.97
C SER A 32 1.33 -0.41 4.00
N PHE A 33 2.45 0.04 3.46
CA PHE A 33 2.45 1.10 2.46
C PHE A 33 1.81 0.64 1.15
N SER A 34 2.25 -0.51 0.61
CA SER A 34 1.68 -1.06 -0.62
C SER A 34 0.23 -1.50 -0.44
N GLU A 35 -0.11 -2.07 0.73
CA GLU A 35 -1.49 -2.42 1.07
C GLU A 35 -2.40 -1.18 1.11
N LEU A 36 -1.94 -0.08 1.71
CA LEU A 36 -2.68 1.18 1.73
C LEU A 36 -2.79 1.78 0.32
N PHE A 37 -1.73 1.71 -0.49
CA PHE A 37 -1.76 2.20 -1.87
C PHE A 37 -2.75 1.42 -2.73
N ASP A 38 -2.81 0.10 -2.58
CA ASP A 38 -3.81 -0.73 -3.26
C ASP A 38 -5.23 -0.34 -2.83
N THR A 39 -5.50 -0.36 -1.52
CA THR A 39 -6.86 -0.17 -0.98
C THR A 39 -7.38 1.25 -1.14
N ALA A 40 -6.53 2.27 -0.96
CA ALA A 40 -6.96 3.66 -1.04
C ALA A 40 -6.92 4.21 -2.48
N CYS A 41 -5.89 3.90 -3.26
CA CYS A 41 -5.69 4.54 -4.54
C CYS A 41 -6.01 3.62 -5.73
N MET A 42 -5.46 2.39 -5.77
CA MET A 42 -5.63 1.56 -6.97
C MET A 42 -7.07 1.08 -7.15
N GLN A 43 -7.76 0.74 -6.06
CA GLN A 43 -9.17 0.32 -6.11
C GLN A 43 -10.15 1.48 -6.35
N HIS A 44 -9.68 2.72 -6.26
CA HIS A 44 -10.51 3.92 -6.40
C HIS A 44 -10.09 4.85 -7.55
N ILE A 45 -9.29 4.37 -8.52
CA ILE A 45 -8.88 5.18 -9.68
C ILE A 45 -10.10 5.79 -10.35
N GLY A 46 -10.14 7.13 -10.45
CA GLY A 46 -11.27 7.87 -11.04
C GLY A 46 -12.55 7.93 -10.18
N ALA A 47 -12.51 7.51 -8.92
CA ALA A 47 -13.68 7.42 -8.04
C ALA A 47 -13.48 8.15 -6.69
N PRO A 48 -13.32 9.49 -6.67
CA PRO A 48 -13.02 10.26 -5.47
C PRO A 48 -14.06 10.08 -4.35
N ALA A 49 -15.34 10.02 -4.69
CA ALA A 49 -16.39 9.84 -3.70
C ALA A 49 -16.30 8.51 -2.96
N ARG A 50 -15.82 7.45 -3.62
CA ARG A 50 -15.60 6.14 -2.96
C ARG A 50 -14.43 6.18 -2.00
N LEU A 51 -13.34 6.86 -2.39
CA LEU A 51 -12.21 7.06 -1.49
C LEU A 51 -12.63 7.88 -0.27
N GLN A 52 -13.36 8.98 -0.46
CA GLN A 52 -13.87 9.79 0.64
C GLN A 52 -14.73 8.94 1.60
N SER A 53 -15.69 8.17 1.08
CA SER A 53 -16.52 7.27 1.90
C SER A 53 -15.68 6.22 2.64
N LEU A 54 -14.61 5.70 2.02
CA LEU A 54 -13.68 4.79 2.69
C LEU A 54 -12.99 5.48 3.87
N MET A 55 -12.50 6.70 3.71
CA MET A 55 -11.83 7.46 4.78
C MET A 55 -12.80 7.75 5.93
N GLU A 56 -14.00 8.25 5.62
CA GLU A 56 -15.05 8.55 6.58
C GLU A 56 -15.49 7.30 7.37
N SER A 57 -15.67 6.16 6.70
CA SER A 57 -16.06 4.90 7.35
C SER A 57 -14.99 4.36 8.31
N ASN A 58 -13.73 4.76 8.11
CA ASN A 58 -12.62 4.47 9.02
C ASN A 58 -12.41 5.58 10.08
N GLY A 59 -13.34 6.54 10.19
CA GLY A 59 -13.28 7.62 11.18
C GLY A 59 -12.21 8.68 10.89
N LEU A 60 -11.72 8.76 9.65
CA LEU A 60 -10.70 9.71 9.24
C LEU A 60 -11.35 10.98 8.71
N SER A 61 -10.97 12.12 9.30
CA SER A 61 -11.39 13.45 8.82
C SER A 61 -10.36 14.02 7.85
N PRO A 62 -10.81 14.81 6.85
CA PRO A 62 -9.89 15.56 6.00
C PRO A 62 -8.99 16.50 6.82
N LEU A 63 -7.75 16.63 6.38
CA LEU A 63 -6.81 17.60 6.93
C LEU A 63 -7.26 19.03 6.63
N PRO A 64 -6.92 19.99 7.53
CA PRO A 64 -7.07 21.41 7.23
C PRO A 64 -6.35 21.78 5.92
N PRO A 65 -6.87 22.72 5.12
CA PRO A 65 -6.30 23.06 3.82
C PRO A 65 -4.80 23.41 3.83
N ALA A 66 -4.34 24.08 4.87
CA ALA A 66 -2.91 24.43 5.00
C ALA A 66 -2.00 23.21 5.16
N GLU A 67 -2.45 22.17 5.87
CA GLU A 67 -1.72 20.92 6.05
C GLU A 67 -1.81 20.06 4.79
N ALA A 68 -2.99 19.97 4.19
CA ALA A 68 -3.24 19.25 2.95
C ALA A 68 -2.41 19.79 1.77
N ALA A 69 -2.18 21.11 1.70
CA ALA A 69 -1.43 21.76 0.62
C ALA A 69 -0.01 21.20 0.46
N THR A 70 0.65 20.83 1.54
CA THR A 70 2.00 20.21 1.50
C THR A 70 1.96 18.84 0.81
N LEU A 71 0.98 18.00 1.15
CA LEU A 71 0.80 16.68 0.54
C LEU A 71 0.32 16.76 -0.91
N LEU A 72 -0.52 17.74 -1.20
CA LEU A 72 -1.05 18.02 -2.54
C LEU A 72 -0.07 18.79 -3.44
N GLN A 73 1.10 19.18 -2.91
CA GLN A 73 2.11 19.95 -3.66
C GLN A 73 1.53 21.22 -4.29
N GLY A 74 0.62 21.89 -3.59
CA GLY A 74 -0.06 23.10 -4.04
C GLY A 74 -1.23 22.87 -5.02
N GLN A 75 -1.53 21.61 -5.36
CA GLN A 75 -2.72 21.30 -6.17
C GLN A 75 -3.99 21.36 -5.30
N PRO A 76 -5.14 21.75 -5.85
CA PRO A 76 -6.41 21.64 -5.15
C PRO A 76 -6.78 20.17 -4.93
N GLY A 77 -7.45 19.88 -3.80
CA GLY A 77 -7.82 18.51 -3.44
C GLY A 77 -8.00 18.34 -1.94
N VAL A 78 -7.97 17.09 -1.50
CA VAL A 78 -8.17 16.69 -0.10
C VAL A 78 -7.10 15.69 0.34
N ALA A 79 -6.75 15.70 1.63
CA ALA A 79 -5.80 14.75 2.20
C ALA A 79 -6.24 14.28 3.60
N TRP A 80 -5.76 13.12 4.00
CA TRP A 80 -6.04 12.48 5.30
C TRP A 80 -4.76 11.92 5.91
N MET A 81 -4.64 11.99 7.24
CA MET A 81 -3.65 11.21 7.96
C MET A 81 -4.22 9.84 8.27
N VAL A 82 -3.43 8.79 8.01
CA VAL A 82 -3.81 7.39 8.23
C VAL A 82 -2.84 6.78 9.24
N PRO A 83 -3.18 6.75 10.53
CA PRO A 83 -2.36 6.11 11.55
C PRO A 83 -2.53 4.59 11.46
N LEU A 84 -1.45 3.86 11.18
CA LEU A 84 -1.41 2.41 11.23
C LEU A 84 -0.42 1.95 12.31
N ALA A 85 -0.54 0.72 12.79
CA ALA A 85 0.38 0.17 13.79
C ALA A 85 1.84 0.17 13.31
N SER A 86 2.06 0.12 11.99
CA SER A 86 3.39 0.15 11.35
C SER A 86 3.98 1.54 11.18
N GLY A 87 3.22 2.62 11.42
CA GLY A 87 3.72 3.99 11.28
C GLY A 87 2.65 4.99 10.86
N ARG A 88 3.12 6.18 10.49
CA ARG A 88 2.28 7.29 10.03
C ARG A 88 2.29 7.36 8.51
N TYR A 89 1.10 7.39 7.96
CA TYR A 89 0.86 7.50 6.53
C TYR A 89 -0.07 8.68 6.25
N ALA A 90 -0.06 9.14 5.01
CA ALA A 90 -1.07 10.06 4.52
C ALA A 90 -1.59 9.58 3.16
N VAL A 91 -2.84 9.91 2.88
CA VAL A 91 -3.47 9.71 1.58
C VAL A 91 -3.91 11.07 1.08
N SER A 92 -3.71 11.36 -0.21
CA SER A 92 -4.25 12.56 -0.83
C SER A 92 -4.95 12.23 -2.15
N TRP A 93 -5.92 13.06 -2.47
CA TRP A 93 -6.61 13.08 -3.75
C TRP A 93 -6.62 14.50 -4.31
N ALA A 94 -5.95 14.70 -5.44
CA ALA A 94 -5.96 15.98 -6.14
C ALA A 94 -7.12 16.02 -7.16
N ASP A 95 -7.61 17.22 -7.48
CA ASP A 95 -8.75 17.42 -8.38
C ASP A 95 -8.48 16.97 -9.83
N ASP A 96 -7.19 16.79 -10.21
CA ASP A 96 -6.80 16.18 -11.48
C ASP A 96 -7.02 14.65 -11.52
N GLY A 97 -7.50 14.08 -10.41
CA GLY A 97 -7.75 12.66 -10.21
C GLY A 97 -6.53 11.88 -9.70
N THR A 98 -5.42 12.55 -9.39
CA THR A 98 -4.23 11.90 -8.82
C THR A 98 -4.49 11.50 -7.37
N CYS A 99 -4.37 10.20 -7.08
CA CYS A 99 -4.35 9.67 -5.72
C CYS A 99 -2.91 9.36 -5.32
N SER A 100 -2.53 9.74 -4.11
CA SER A 100 -1.18 9.49 -3.59
C SER A 100 -1.20 8.97 -2.15
N VAL A 101 -0.26 8.07 -1.84
CA VAL A 101 0.02 7.58 -0.50
C VAL A 101 1.43 7.97 -0.12
N TYR A 102 1.60 8.42 1.11
CA TYR A 102 2.87 8.85 1.69
C TYR A 102 3.17 8.03 2.94
N ALA A 103 4.44 7.72 3.16
CA ALA A 103 4.94 7.14 4.40
C ALA A 103 6.07 7.98 4.98
N GLU A 104 5.99 8.33 6.27
CA GLU A 104 7.10 9.02 6.96
C GLU A 104 8.33 8.12 7.08
N LYS A 105 8.10 6.82 7.31
CA LYS A 105 9.16 5.80 7.37
C LYS A 105 8.79 4.63 6.50
N ALA A 106 9.75 4.15 5.72
CA ALA A 106 9.56 3.00 4.84
C ALA A 106 10.88 2.28 4.55
N ASP A 107 10.85 0.96 4.50
CA ASP A 107 11.92 0.19 3.88
C ASP A 107 11.79 0.29 2.36
N ALA A 108 12.73 0.99 1.73
CA ALA A 108 12.69 1.26 0.30
C ALA A 108 12.63 -0.01 -0.54
N ALA A 109 13.35 -1.08 -0.16
CA ALA A 109 13.38 -2.34 -0.91
C ALA A 109 12.03 -3.08 -0.80
N VAL A 110 11.43 -3.10 0.39
CA VAL A 110 10.11 -3.71 0.62
C VAL A 110 9.05 -2.98 -0.19
N VAL A 111 9.01 -1.65 -0.10
CA VAL A 111 8.04 -0.80 -0.81
C VAL A 111 8.19 -0.91 -2.32
N GLN A 112 9.42 -0.87 -2.85
CA GLN A 112 9.66 -1.01 -4.30
C GLN A 112 9.18 -2.36 -4.83
N LYS A 113 9.44 -3.44 -4.09
CA LYS A 113 8.98 -4.79 -4.45
C LYS A 113 7.45 -4.91 -4.40
N GLY A 114 6.83 -4.39 -3.33
CA GLY A 114 5.37 -4.39 -3.15
C GLY A 114 4.67 -3.59 -4.25
N PHE A 115 5.13 -2.37 -4.49
CA PHE A 115 4.61 -1.52 -5.56
C PHE A 115 4.73 -2.17 -6.94
N ALA A 116 5.91 -2.70 -7.30
CA ALA A 116 6.11 -3.38 -8.59
C ALA A 116 5.15 -4.56 -8.76
N ARG A 117 4.94 -5.37 -7.71
CA ARG A 117 3.99 -6.49 -7.73
C ARG A 117 2.56 -6.01 -8.01
N LEU A 118 2.11 -4.95 -7.31
CA LEU A 118 0.77 -4.40 -7.49
C LEU A 118 0.55 -3.88 -8.90
N VAL A 119 1.45 -3.04 -9.40
CA VAL A 119 1.27 -2.40 -10.71
C VAL A 119 1.44 -3.37 -11.88
N GLN A 120 2.19 -4.47 -11.70
CA GLN A 120 2.31 -5.54 -12.70
C GLN A 120 1.05 -6.42 -12.79
N ALA A 121 0.22 -6.44 -11.75
CA ALA A 121 -1.06 -7.16 -11.72
C ALA A 121 -2.19 -6.34 -12.39
N ALA A 122 -1.94 -5.77 -13.57
CA ALA A 122 -2.93 -4.99 -14.30
C ALA A 122 -4.21 -5.80 -14.56
N PRO A 123 -5.42 -5.24 -14.34
CA PRO A 123 -6.67 -5.93 -14.62
C PRO A 123 -6.84 -6.14 -16.12
N LYS A 124 -7.29 -7.33 -16.53
CA LYS A 124 -7.56 -7.60 -17.95
C LYS A 124 -8.66 -6.67 -18.51
N PRO A 125 -8.55 -6.17 -19.74
CA PRO A 125 -7.53 -6.51 -20.76
C PRO A 125 -6.24 -5.68 -20.69
N LEU A 126 -6.07 -4.83 -19.66
CA LEU A 126 -4.92 -3.93 -19.56
C LEU A 126 -3.61 -4.71 -19.32
N GLN A 127 -2.51 -4.10 -19.74
CA GLN A 127 -1.16 -4.60 -19.53
C GLN A 127 -0.30 -3.53 -18.85
N ALA A 128 0.51 -3.95 -17.90
CA ALA A 128 1.50 -3.10 -17.28
C ALA A 128 2.73 -2.97 -18.17
N ARG A 129 3.25 -1.75 -18.29
CA ARG A 129 4.52 -1.46 -18.95
C ARG A 129 5.36 -0.50 -18.11
N SER A 130 6.67 -0.74 -18.05
CA SER A 130 7.60 0.21 -17.43
C SER A 130 7.66 1.48 -18.28
N LEU A 131 7.71 2.62 -17.59
CA LEU A 131 7.85 3.93 -18.22
C LEU A 131 9.20 4.53 -17.85
N PRO A 132 9.83 5.32 -18.73
CA PRO A 132 11.05 6.05 -18.39
C PRO A 132 10.78 7.00 -17.22
N GLY A 133 11.75 7.09 -16.30
CA GLY A 133 11.69 8.06 -15.21
C GLY A 133 11.62 9.49 -15.77
N ARG A 134 10.77 10.32 -15.19
CA ARG A 134 10.66 11.74 -15.55
C ARG A 134 11.02 12.61 -14.36
N GLY A 135 11.76 13.67 -14.64
CA GLY A 135 12.14 14.73 -13.71
C GLY A 135 13.47 14.48 -13.00
N PRO A 136 14.07 15.54 -12.49
CA PRO A 136 15.28 15.45 -11.70
C PRO A 136 15.00 14.73 -10.39
N LEU A 137 15.91 13.84 -10.01
CA LEU A 137 15.93 13.17 -8.72
C LEU A 137 17.16 13.62 -7.96
N SER A 138 17.04 13.79 -6.64
CA SER A 138 18.23 13.91 -5.79
C SER A 138 18.96 12.57 -5.69
N ALA A 139 20.23 12.60 -5.31
CA ALA A 139 21.08 11.39 -5.26
C ALA A 139 20.55 10.30 -4.29
N ASP A 140 19.74 10.70 -3.31
CA ASP A 140 19.11 9.83 -2.33
C ASP A 140 17.74 9.26 -2.77
N GLN A 141 17.26 9.62 -3.98
CA GLN A 141 15.96 9.26 -4.49
C GLN A 141 16.04 8.18 -5.57
N VAL A 142 15.10 7.24 -5.50
CA VAL A 142 14.81 6.27 -6.56
C VAL A 142 13.37 6.45 -7.01
N ALA A 143 13.16 6.62 -8.33
CA ALA A 143 11.82 6.67 -8.91
C ALA A 143 11.57 5.50 -9.85
N ILE A 144 10.41 4.87 -9.69
CA ILE A 144 9.92 3.78 -10.53
C ILE A 144 8.59 4.23 -11.14
N GLN A 145 8.41 4.01 -12.43
CA GLN A 145 7.17 4.37 -13.12
C GLN A 145 6.63 3.22 -13.96
N TYR A 146 5.31 3.08 -13.96
CA TYR A 146 4.57 2.15 -14.78
C TYR A 146 3.34 2.81 -15.40
N GLY A 147 2.86 2.24 -16.47
CA GLY A 147 1.58 2.59 -17.07
C GLY A 147 0.76 1.35 -17.35
N TRP A 148 -0.55 1.46 -17.18
CA TRP A 148 -1.50 0.49 -17.70
C TRP A 148 -2.04 0.98 -19.04
N ALA A 149 -2.07 0.11 -20.02
CA ALA A 149 -2.62 0.38 -21.34
C ALA A 149 -3.29 -0.87 -21.91
N ALA A 150 -4.26 -0.70 -22.79
CA ALA A 150 -4.77 -1.80 -23.57
C ALA A 150 -3.69 -2.30 -24.59
N PRO A 151 -3.69 -3.57 -24.96
CA PRO A 151 -2.74 -4.11 -25.92
C PRO A 151 -2.71 -3.30 -27.20
N GLY A 152 -1.51 -2.93 -27.68
CA GLY A 152 -1.31 -2.15 -28.90
C GLY A 152 -1.67 -0.66 -28.80
N GLN A 153 -2.19 -0.18 -27.67
CA GLN A 153 -2.53 1.23 -27.50
C GLN A 153 -1.37 2.05 -26.92
N ALA A 154 -1.14 3.24 -27.49
CA ALA A 154 -0.17 4.20 -26.97
C ALA A 154 -0.68 4.93 -25.73
N LYS A 155 -1.99 5.28 -25.71
CA LYS A 155 -2.64 5.99 -24.61
C LYS A 155 -2.69 5.13 -23.36
N LEU A 156 -2.36 5.76 -22.22
CA LEU A 156 -2.43 5.11 -20.91
C LEU A 156 -3.85 5.17 -20.35
N HIS A 157 -4.26 4.10 -19.69
CA HIS A 157 -5.44 4.06 -18.84
C HIS A 157 -5.13 4.62 -17.45
N ALA A 158 -3.96 4.29 -16.91
CA ALA A 158 -3.46 4.84 -15.66
C ALA A 158 -1.93 4.93 -15.69
N ARG A 159 -1.39 5.90 -14.95
CA ARG A 159 0.05 6.07 -14.73
C ARG A 159 0.34 5.92 -13.25
N PHE A 160 1.35 5.13 -12.92
CA PHE A 160 1.81 4.87 -11.56
C PHE A 160 3.22 5.40 -11.38
N ARG A 161 3.48 6.02 -10.23
CA ARG A 161 4.81 6.48 -9.85
C ARG A 161 5.07 6.14 -8.39
N LEU A 162 6.24 5.60 -8.11
CA LEU A 162 6.79 5.46 -6.78
C LEU A 162 8.06 6.29 -6.69
N VAL A 163 8.24 7.02 -5.61
CA VAL A 163 9.50 7.65 -5.21
C VAL A 163 9.84 7.16 -3.82
N THR A 164 11.04 6.63 -3.64
CA THR A 164 11.60 6.28 -2.34
C THR A 164 12.84 7.12 -2.05
N ARG A 165 13.07 7.45 -0.78
CA ARG A 165 14.24 8.17 -0.28
C ARG A 165 15.00 7.29 0.69
N GLN A 166 16.33 7.34 0.61
CA GLN A 166 17.20 6.59 1.53
C GLN A 166 17.64 7.43 2.73
N ALA A 167 17.49 8.75 2.66
CA ALA A 167 17.85 9.65 3.75
C ALA A 167 16.90 9.43 4.95
N PRO A 168 17.42 9.00 6.12
CA PRO A 168 16.59 8.69 7.29
C PRO A 168 15.90 9.92 7.89
N GLU A 169 16.44 11.12 7.67
CA GLU A 169 15.92 12.42 8.09
C GLU A 169 14.85 12.99 7.14
N ALA A 170 14.61 12.36 5.99
CA ALA A 170 13.54 12.78 5.10
C ALA A 170 12.19 12.64 5.79
N GLY A 171 11.40 13.71 5.82
CA GLY A 171 10.06 13.71 6.42
C GLY A 171 9.08 12.75 5.73
N VAL A 172 9.35 12.40 4.47
CA VAL A 172 8.62 11.38 3.69
C VAL A 172 9.65 10.49 3.00
N GLN A 173 9.68 9.21 3.35
CA GLN A 173 10.61 8.22 2.79
C GLN A 173 10.04 7.47 1.59
N ALA A 174 8.71 7.37 1.48
CA ALA A 174 8.07 6.79 0.31
C ALA A 174 6.82 7.57 -0.09
N MET A 175 6.61 7.73 -1.39
CA MET A 175 5.41 8.29 -2.00
C MET A 175 5.07 7.47 -3.23
N ALA A 176 3.86 6.90 -3.27
CA ALA A 176 3.29 6.28 -4.46
C ALA A 176 2.10 7.09 -4.95
N SER A 177 1.95 7.23 -6.25
CA SER A 177 0.80 7.89 -6.84
C SER A 177 0.26 7.14 -8.05
N VAL A 178 -1.04 7.26 -8.27
CA VAL A 178 -1.72 6.88 -9.50
C VAL A 178 -2.48 8.06 -10.05
N THR A 179 -2.29 8.32 -11.34
CA THR A 179 -2.98 9.37 -12.09
C THR A 179 -3.79 8.72 -13.22
N PRO A 180 -5.09 9.04 -13.38
CA PRO A 180 -5.87 8.59 -14.54
C PRO A 180 -5.19 8.98 -15.84
N GLY A 181 -5.07 8.04 -16.76
CA GLY A 181 -4.49 8.26 -18.07
C GLY A 181 -5.48 8.90 -19.04
N GLU A 182 -4.99 9.26 -20.21
CA GLU A 182 -5.78 9.88 -21.27
C GLU A 182 -6.97 9.02 -21.69
N ALA A 183 -6.75 7.70 -21.82
CA ALA A 183 -7.81 6.77 -22.20
C ALA A 183 -8.97 6.73 -21.19
N MET A 184 -8.69 6.84 -19.90
CA MET A 184 -9.74 6.88 -18.86
C MET A 184 -10.48 8.21 -18.87
N ARG A 185 -9.77 9.33 -19.01
CA ARG A 185 -10.38 10.67 -19.03
C ARG A 185 -11.32 10.86 -20.21
N GLU A 186 -10.95 10.36 -21.39
CA GLU A 186 -11.81 10.39 -22.59
C GLU A 186 -13.13 9.63 -22.39
N GLN A 187 -13.11 8.51 -21.65
CA GLN A 187 -14.31 7.73 -21.33
C GLN A 187 -15.23 8.40 -20.31
N SER A 188 -14.67 9.29 -19.46
CA SER A 188 -15.40 9.97 -18.39
C SER A 188 -16.02 11.30 -18.85
N THR A 189 -15.67 11.81 -20.03
CA THR A 189 -16.26 13.03 -20.59
C THR A 189 -17.57 12.66 -21.28
N PRO A 190 -18.74 13.11 -20.78
CA PRO A 190 -19.99 12.93 -21.51
C PRO A 190 -19.84 13.58 -22.88
N GLY A 191 -20.18 12.82 -23.92
CA GLY A 191 -20.21 13.34 -25.29
C GLY A 191 -21.17 14.53 -25.38
N PRO A 192 -20.99 15.43 -26.38
CA PRO A 192 -21.82 16.59 -26.59
C PRO A 192 -23.28 16.24 -26.92
#